data_7f9cf1900dade799f64ef3888c3541f2
#
_entry.id   7f9cf1900dade799f64ef3888c3541f2
#
_cell.length_a   1.000
_cell.length_b   1.000
_cell.length_c   1.000
_cell.angle_alpha   90.00
_cell.angle_beta   90.00
_cell.angle_gamma   90.00
#
_symmetry.space_group_name_H-M   'P 1'
#
loop_
_entity.id
_entity.type
_entity.pdbx_description
1 polymer ?
#
loop_
_entity_poly.entity_id
_entity_poly.type
_entity_poly.pdbx_seq_one_letter_code
_entity_poly.pdbx_strand_id
1 'polypeptide(L)'
;MAKRSLLDRLINLSDITETLTLIEGSNTDYITPSGKIYKDYGNGKMFPKKNTINKNNGYLYCGITMSDGTQKQFRVHKLVALAYLPNPNNYPYVCHKDDNKANPHVDNLEWGDASKNTKDAFDRGLVKNAKGYEDSQSIPVYAFTMNKQIFQDYGSVGEAARALKVTKTTILNQCNHNVKTHPRCGYYFRYKEEYDKLGFVL
;
A
#
# COMPACT_ATOMS: atom_id res chain seq x y z
N MET A 1 42.61 3.26 -0.04
CA MET A 1 42.08 4.53 0.50
C MET A 1 42.00 4.40 2.01
N ALA A 2 42.65 5.28 2.78
CA ALA A 2 42.57 5.27 4.23
C ALA A 2 41.13 5.56 4.68
N LYS A 3 40.63 4.79 5.65
CA LYS A 3 39.33 5.09 6.29
C LYS A 3 39.47 6.41 7.06
N ARG A 4 38.70 7.45 6.66
CA ARG A 4 38.59 8.70 7.42
C ARG A 4 38.27 8.39 8.90
N SER A 5 38.94 9.07 9.81
CA SER A 5 38.63 8.92 11.24
C SER A 5 37.23 9.39 11.56
N LEU A 6 36.67 9.01 12.72
CA LEU A 6 35.37 9.50 13.15
C LEU A 6 35.37 11.02 13.27
N LEU A 7 36.48 11.59 13.80
CA LEU A 7 36.65 13.04 14.00
C LEU A 7 36.58 13.81 12.68
N ASP A 8 37.12 13.27 11.58
CA ASP A 8 37.10 13.89 10.26
C ASP A 8 35.69 13.92 9.61
N ARG A 9 34.72 13.24 10.22
CA ARG A 9 33.33 13.15 9.76
C ARG A 9 32.37 14.01 10.60
N LEU A 10 32.83 14.58 11.72
CA LEU A 10 32.02 15.48 12.52
C LEU A 10 31.91 16.85 11.84
N ILE A 11 30.71 17.43 11.90
CA ILE A 11 30.41 18.77 11.44
C ILE A 11 29.97 19.65 12.61
N ASN A 12 30.08 20.97 12.51
CA ASN A 12 29.56 21.84 13.53
C ASN A 12 28.03 21.95 13.44
N LEU A 13 27.36 22.07 14.58
CA LEU A 13 25.92 22.34 14.61
C LEU A 13 25.55 23.60 13.82
N SER A 14 26.41 24.64 13.85
CA SER A 14 26.23 25.89 13.10
C SER A 14 26.22 25.72 11.59
N ASP A 15 26.78 24.62 11.07
CA ASP A 15 26.83 24.35 9.62
C ASP A 15 25.54 23.69 9.11
N ILE A 16 24.62 23.32 10.00
CA ILE A 16 23.32 22.74 9.65
C ILE A 16 22.30 23.87 9.52
N THR A 17 21.85 24.12 8.31
CA THR A 17 20.91 25.22 7.99
C THR A 17 19.43 24.84 8.18
N GLU A 18 19.13 23.54 8.24
CA GLU A 18 17.77 23.02 8.44
C GLU A 18 17.45 22.90 9.93
N THR A 19 16.17 23.04 10.27
CA THR A 19 15.68 22.80 11.63
C THR A 19 15.94 21.36 12.04
N LEU A 20 16.46 21.19 13.26
CA LEU A 20 16.71 19.88 13.87
C LEU A 20 15.64 19.58 14.91
N THR A 21 15.01 18.42 14.81
CA THR A 21 14.09 17.90 15.82
C THR A 21 14.65 16.61 16.39
N LEU A 22 14.68 16.50 17.73
CA LEU A 22 15.08 15.28 18.44
C LEU A 22 14.10 14.15 18.07
N ILE A 23 14.63 12.99 17.66
CA ILE A 23 13.82 11.83 17.35
C ILE A 23 13.24 11.25 18.64
N GLU A 24 11.93 11.03 18.66
CA GLU A 24 11.23 10.44 19.80
C GLU A 24 11.85 9.11 20.22
N GLY A 25 12.09 8.96 21.52
CA GLY A 25 12.73 7.78 22.09
C GLY A 25 14.26 7.74 21.92
N SER A 26 14.89 8.75 21.33
CA SER A 26 16.33 8.95 21.30
C SER A 26 16.74 10.13 22.19
N ASN A 27 17.96 10.07 22.73
CA ASN A 27 18.57 11.19 23.47
C ASN A 27 19.61 11.93 22.63
N THR A 28 20.00 11.41 21.48
CA THR A 28 21.16 11.90 20.72
C THR A 28 20.92 12.04 19.22
N ASP A 29 19.87 11.44 18.68
CA ASP A 29 19.64 11.44 17.23
C ASP A 29 18.58 12.47 16.83
N TYR A 30 18.92 13.34 15.88
CA TYR A 30 18.09 14.44 15.38
C TYR A 30 17.79 14.23 13.90
N ILE A 31 16.64 14.73 13.46
CA ILE A 31 16.21 14.67 12.06
C ILE A 31 15.88 16.06 11.54
N THR A 32 16.09 16.28 10.23
CA THR A 32 15.71 17.50 9.52
C THR A 32 14.45 17.28 8.67
N PRO A 33 13.77 18.35 8.21
CA PRO A 33 12.62 18.26 7.30
C PRO A 33 12.94 17.54 5.98
N SER A 34 14.20 17.58 5.52
CA SER A 34 14.66 16.85 4.33
C SER A 34 14.98 15.38 4.59
N GLY A 35 14.89 14.91 5.86
CA GLY A 35 15.17 13.53 6.25
C GLY A 35 16.65 13.22 6.45
N LYS A 36 17.53 14.23 6.59
CA LYS A 36 18.89 14.02 7.04
C LYS A 36 18.89 13.73 8.55
N ILE A 37 19.71 12.79 8.98
CA ILE A 37 19.78 12.38 10.38
C ILE A 37 21.19 12.64 10.90
N TYR A 38 21.25 13.20 12.09
CA TYR A 38 22.48 13.56 12.76
C TYR A 38 22.48 13.01 14.18
N LYS A 39 23.64 12.52 14.61
CA LYS A 39 23.86 12.15 16.01
C LYS A 39 24.65 13.25 16.69
N ASP A 40 24.15 13.71 17.83
CA ASP A 40 24.85 14.66 18.70
C ASP A 40 25.98 13.94 19.47
N TYR A 41 27.18 14.48 19.37
CA TYR A 41 28.36 14.05 20.14
C TYR A 41 28.72 15.05 21.26
N GLY A 42 27.88 16.06 21.49
CA GLY A 42 28.14 17.12 22.43
C GLY A 42 29.07 18.22 21.89
N ASN A 43 29.22 19.30 22.67
CA ASN A 43 30.08 20.45 22.31
C ASN A 43 29.82 21.03 20.90
N GLY A 44 28.55 21.00 20.43
CA GLY A 44 28.19 21.50 19.11
C GLY A 44 28.71 20.65 17.96
N LYS A 45 29.09 19.40 18.20
CA LYS A 45 29.57 18.47 17.17
C LYS A 45 28.49 17.45 16.80
N MET A 46 28.17 17.38 15.52
CA MET A 46 27.15 16.51 14.95
C MET A 46 27.78 15.50 13.99
N PHE A 47 27.31 14.27 14.02
CA PHE A 47 27.73 13.22 13.10
C PHE A 47 26.60 12.94 12.11
N PRO A 48 26.80 13.18 10.80
CA PRO A 48 25.82 12.86 9.78
C PRO A 48 25.68 11.33 9.60
N LYS A 49 24.51 10.81 9.88
CA LYS A 49 24.20 9.38 9.69
C LYS A 49 23.80 9.12 8.25
N LYS A 50 24.15 7.94 7.74
CA LYS A 50 23.85 7.55 6.36
C LYS A 50 22.47 6.88 6.31
N ASN A 51 21.59 7.43 5.46
CA ASN A 51 20.37 6.73 5.06
C ASN A 51 20.69 5.64 4.03
N THR A 52 20.03 4.50 4.12
CA THR A 52 20.22 3.35 3.24
C THR A 52 18.92 2.97 2.57
N ILE A 53 18.93 2.81 1.25
CA ILE A 53 17.77 2.33 0.49
C ILE A 53 17.64 0.81 0.69
N ASN A 54 16.47 0.38 1.11
CA ASN A 54 16.12 -1.04 1.10
C ASN A 54 15.69 -1.43 -0.33
N LYS A 55 16.47 -2.29 -0.97
CA LYS A 55 16.29 -2.69 -2.37
C LYS A 55 14.95 -3.43 -2.63
N ASN A 56 14.39 -4.08 -1.61
CA ASN A 56 13.16 -4.86 -1.76
C ASN A 56 11.90 -3.98 -1.78
N ASN A 57 11.90 -2.86 -1.08
CA ASN A 57 10.72 -2.01 -0.93
C ASN A 57 10.92 -0.55 -1.32
N GLY A 58 12.15 -0.13 -1.64
CA GLY A 58 12.50 1.20 -2.11
C GLY A 58 12.56 2.31 -1.05
N TYR A 59 12.23 2.02 0.21
CA TYR A 59 12.26 3.02 1.27
C TYR A 59 13.67 3.28 1.81
N LEU A 60 13.88 4.52 2.29
CA LEU A 60 15.07 4.89 3.06
C LEU A 60 14.94 4.46 4.52
N TYR A 61 16.01 3.87 5.05
CA TYR A 61 16.14 3.47 6.45
C TYR A 61 17.36 4.11 7.08
N CYS A 62 17.28 4.36 8.39
CA CYS A 62 18.40 4.77 9.22
C CYS A 62 18.36 4.07 10.58
N GLY A 63 19.54 3.73 11.10
CA GLY A 63 19.68 3.19 12.46
C GLY A 63 19.64 4.32 13.50
N ILE A 64 18.72 4.27 14.44
CA ILE A 64 18.55 5.25 15.51
C ILE A 64 19.02 4.64 16.83
N THR A 65 19.78 5.41 17.59
CA THR A 65 20.19 5.04 18.94
C THR A 65 19.10 5.45 19.92
N MET A 66 18.44 4.47 20.51
CA MET A 66 17.37 4.70 21.49
C MET A 66 17.95 5.13 22.84
N SER A 67 17.13 5.68 23.73
CA SER A 67 17.51 6.14 25.07
C SER A 67 18.07 5.04 25.97
N ASP A 68 17.70 3.77 25.72
CA ASP A 68 18.24 2.58 26.38
C ASP A 68 19.59 2.10 25.81
N GLY A 69 20.16 2.83 24.85
CA GLY A 69 21.40 2.48 24.14
C GLY A 69 21.23 1.47 23.00
N THR A 70 20.07 0.89 22.80
CA THR A 70 19.83 -0.03 21.69
C THR A 70 19.77 0.70 20.36
N GLN A 71 20.12 0.00 19.26
CA GLN A 71 19.96 0.54 17.91
C GLN A 71 18.79 -0.13 17.21
N LYS A 72 17.89 0.69 16.66
CA LYS A 72 16.73 0.23 15.89
C LYS A 72 16.69 0.87 14.51
N GLN A 73 16.25 0.10 13.51
CA GLN A 73 16.10 0.59 12.14
C GLN A 73 14.71 1.20 11.94
N PHE A 74 14.68 2.42 11.44
CA PHE A 74 13.44 3.13 11.15
C PHE A 74 13.39 3.58 9.70
N ARG A 75 12.17 3.66 9.14
CA ARG A 75 11.92 4.30 7.86
C ARG A 75 12.04 5.81 8.03
N VAL A 76 12.88 6.45 7.22
CA VAL A 76 13.18 7.89 7.35
C VAL A 76 11.94 8.76 7.18
N HIS A 77 11.11 8.49 6.16
CA HIS A 77 9.87 9.25 5.93
C HIS A 77 8.92 9.21 7.14
N LYS A 78 8.85 8.07 7.86
CA LYS A 78 8.02 7.97 9.06
C LYS A 78 8.56 8.83 10.20
N LEU A 79 9.89 8.90 10.36
CA LEU A 79 10.51 9.79 11.35
C LEU A 79 10.28 11.26 11.03
N VAL A 80 10.38 11.65 9.74
CA VAL A 80 10.07 13.02 9.29
C VAL A 80 8.62 13.37 9.57
N ALA A 81 7.69 12.48 9.21
CA ALA A 81 6.27 12.72 9.43
C ALA A 81 5.94 12.88 10.93
N LEU A 82 6.49 12.02 11.79
CA LEU A 82 6.31 12.13 13.24
C LEU A 82 6.88 13.43 13.81
N ALA A 83 8.01 13.91 13.30
CA ALA A 83 8.68 15.10 13.79
C ALA A 83 8.04 16.42 13.32
N TYR A 84 7.46 16.46 12.11
CA TYR A 84 7.11 17.71 11.43
C TYR A 84 5.67 17.81 10.93
N LEU A 85 4.94 16.69 10.81
CA LEU A 85 3.57 16.72 10.30
C LEU A 85 2.54 16.46 11.41
N PRO A 86 1.58 17.36 11.62
CA PRO A 86 0.50 17.13 12.56
C PRO A 86 -0.38 15.96 12.09
N ASN A 87 -0.79 15.09 13.02
CA ASN A 87 -1.66 13.95 12.75
C ASN A 87 -2.90 13.95 13.68
N PRO A 88 -3.80 14.94 13.56
CA PRO A 88 -4.94 15.06 14.46
C PRO A 88 -5.94 13.90 14.34
N ASN A 89 -5.96 13.21 13.19
CA ASN A 89 -6.85 12.10 12.91
C ASN A 89 -6.23 10.74 13.25
N ASN A 90 -5.01 10.69 13.80
CA ASN A 90 -4.27 9.46 14.11
C ASN A 90 -4.18 8.48 12.92
N TYR A 91 -3.96 8.99 11.72
CA TYR A 91 -3.77 8.15 10.54
C TYR A 91 -2.55 7.24 10.69
N PRO A 92 -2.65 5.94 10.33
CA PRO A 92 -1.58 4.98 10.58
C PRO A 92 -0.47 4.99 9.52
N TYR A 93 -0.72 5.55 8.35
CA TYR A 93 0.22 5.50 7.21
C TYR A 93 0.76 6.88 6.85
N VAL A 94 1.99 6.89 6.32
CA VAL A 94 2.61 8.07 5.70
C VAL A 94 2.75 7.79 4.21
N CYS A 95 2.16 8.65 3.38
CA CYS A 95 2.14 8.57 1.93
C CYS A 95 3.14 9.57 1.34
N HIS A 96 3.74 9.22 0.18
CA HIS A 96 4.56 10.11 -0.61
C HIS A 96 3.70 10.70 -1.73
N LYS A 97 3.64 12.03 -1.84
CA LYS A 97 2.81 12.71 -2.84
C LYS A 97 3.31 12.47 -4.28
N ASP A 98 4.63 12.27 -4.44
CA ASP A 98 5.30 11.99 -5.72
C ASP A 98 5.50 10.49 -6.01
N ASP A 99 5.00 9.60 -5.15
CA ASP A 99 5.23 8.14 -5.17
C ASP A 99 6.71 7.70 -5.06
N ASN A 100 7.64 8.64 -4.90
CA ASN A 100 9.05 8.35 -4.72
C ASN A 100 9.37 8.00 -3.26
N LYS A 101 9.45 6.72 -2.95
CA LYS A 101 9.75 6.19 -1.61
C LYS A 101 11.12 6.61 -1.06
N ALA A 102 12.00 7.09 -1.93
CA ALA A 102 13.33 7.59 -1.56
C ALA A 102 13.36 9.11 -1.29
N ASN A 103 12.23 9.82 -1.47
CA ASN A 103 12.10 11.25 -1.18
C ASN A 103 11.37 11.50 0.15
N PRO A 104 12.08 11.55 1.28
CA PRO A 104 11.48 11.69 2.61
C PRO A 104 11.21 13.14 3.01
N HIS A 105 11.33 14.12 2.10
CA HIS A 105 11.13 15.54 2.41
C HIS A 105 9.72 15.79 2.94
N VAL A 106 9.59 16.62 4.00
CA VAL A 106 8.32 16.89 4.69
C VAL A 106 7.22 17.37 3.74
N ASP A 107 7.54 18.23 2.76
CA ASP A 107 6.57 18.75 1.79
C ASP A 107 6.01 17.68 0.87
N ASN A 108 6.75 16.57 0.70
CA ASN A 108 6.35 15.42 -0.10
C ASN A 108 5.53 14.39 0.68
N LEU A 109 5.38 14.58 1.99
CA LEU A 109 4.71 13.60 2.85
C LEU A 109 3.33 14.08 3.28
N GLU A 110 2.45 13.12 3.53
CA GLU A 110 1.16 13.34 4.17
C GLU A 110 0.74 12.10 4.96
N TRP A 111 -0.07 12.33 6.00
CA TRP A 111 -0.70 11.22 6.71
C TRP A 111 -1.93 10.72 5.94
N GLY A 112 -2.14 9.40 5.93
CA GLY A 112 -3.26 8.77 5.26
C GLY A 112 -3.75 7.50 5.95
N ASP A 113 -4.96 7.10 5.59
CA ASP A 113 -5.52 5.80 5.94
C ASP A 113 -5.36 4.78 4.80
N ALA A 114 -5.77 3.53 5.04
CA ALA A 114 -5.70 2.48 4.04
C ALA A 114 -6.62 2.75 2.83
N SER A 115 -7.77 3.39 3.07
CA SER A 115 -8.75 3.69 2.01
C SER A 115 -8.22 4.77 1.08
N LYS A 116 -7.63 5.85 1.63
CA LYS A 116 -6.98 6.91 0.86
C LYS A 116 -5.82 6.36 0.03
N ASN A 117 -4.95 5.57 0.64
CA ASN A 117 -3.80 4.98 -0.06
C ASN A 117 -4.23 4.07 -1.24
N THR A 118 -5.31 3.29 -1.06
CA THR A 118 -5.86 2.46 -2.13
C THR A 118 -6.54 3.30 -3.21
N LYS A 119 -7.29 4.34 -2.83
CA LYS A 119 -7.95 5.25 -3.76
C LYS A 119 -6.94 6.03 -4.59
N ASP A 120 -5.91 6.61 -3.96
CA ASP A 120 -4.86 7.35 -4.64
C ASP A 120 -4.08 6.47 -5.62
N ALA A 121 -3.81 5.21 -5.26
CA ALA A 121 -3.19 4.24 -6.15
C ALA A 121 -4.08 3.90 -7.36
N PHE A 122 -5.40 3.85 -7.17
CA PHE A 122 -6.38 3.64 -8.24
C PHE A 122 -6.50 4.86 -9.15
N ASP A 123 -6.65 6.06 -8.58
CA ASP A 123 -6.82 7.32 -9.33
C ASP A 123 -5.56 7.63 -10.19
N ARG A 124 -4.38 7.17 -9.75
CA ARG A 124 -3.11 7.27 -10.49
C ARG A 124 -2.86 6.11 -11.47
N GLY A 125 -3.80 5.17 -11.61
CA GLY A 125 -3.68 4.04 -12.52
C GLY A 125 -2.61 2.99 -12.13
N LEU A 126 -2.07 3.06 -10.90
CA LEU A 126 -1.08 2.09 -10.39
C LEU A 126 -1.73 0.75 -10.01
N VAL A 127 -3.03 0.76 -9.73
CA VAL A 127 -3.85 -0.44 -9.51
C VAL A 127 -4.94 -0.44 -10.57
N LYS A 128 -4.82 -1.32 -11.52
CA LYS A 128 -5.91 -1.62 -12.45
C LYS A 128 -6.88 -2.53 -11.71
N ASN A 129 -8.02 -1.99 -11.26
CA ASN A 129 -9.15 -2.83 -10.92
C ASN A 129 -9.76 -3.33 -12.23
N ALA A 130 -9.13 -4.32 -12.84
CA ALA A 130 -9.76 -5.08 -13.89
C ALA A 130 -11.06 -5.67 -13.31
N LYS A 131 -12.20 -5.27 -13.86
CA LYS A 131 -13.51 -5.78 -13.46
C LYS A 131 -14.08 -6.56 -14.63
N GLY A 132 -14.69 -7.70 -14.34
CA GLY A 132 -15.29 -8.52 -15.37
C GLY A 132 -14.25 -9.16 -16.28
N TYR A 133 -14.40 -9.03 -17.59
CA TYR A 133 -13.54 -9.68 -18.60
C TYR A 133 -12.08 -9.21 -18.60
N GLU A 134 -11.78 -8.02 -18.07
CA GLU A 134 -10.42 -7.46 -18.05
C GLU A 134 -9.57 -8.03 -16.92
N ASP A 135 -10.17 -8.71 -15.93
CA ASP A 135 -9.47 -9.32 -14.82
C ASP A 135 -9.08 -10.76 -15.19
N SER A 136 -7.78 -11.04 -15.25
CA SER A 136 -7.24 -12.39 -15.55
C SER A 136 -7.67 -13.48 -14.56
N GLN A 137 -8.12 -13.10 -13.36
CA GLN A 137 -8.65 -14.01 -12.34
C GLN A 137 -10.19 -14.08 -12.34
N SER A 138 -10.85 -13.31 -13.21
CA SER A 138 -12.30 -13.34 -13.35
C SER A 138 -12.76 -14.58 -14.08
N ILE A 139 -13.81 -15.22 -13.58
CA ILE A 139 -14.47 -16.34 -14.25
C ILE A 139 -15.77 -15.82 -14.85
N PRO A 140 -15.85 -15.67 -16.18
CA PRO A 140 -17.07 -15.19 -16.86
C PRO A 140 -18.21 -16.19 -16.72
N VAL A 141 -19.44 -15.67 -16.60
CA VAL A 141 -20.65 -16.48 -16.46
C VAL A 141 -21.78 -15.97 -17.35
N TYR A 142 -22.58 -16.88 -17.86
CA TYR A 142 -23.88 -16.58 -18.44
C TYR A 142 -24.97 -16.68 -17.38
N ALA A 143 -25.91 -15.75 -17.40
CA ALA A 143 -27.19 -15.86 -16.72
C ALA A 143 -28.26 -16.25 -17.76
N PHE A 144 -29.12 -17.19 -17.40
CA PHE A 144 -30.20 -17.67 -18.23
C PHE A 144 -31.55 -17.43 -17.57
N THR A 145 -32.57 -17.18 -18.37
CA THR A 145 -33.94 -17.15 -17.90
C THR A 145 -34.39 -18.56 -17.46
N MET A 146 -35.55 -18.65 -16.81
CA MET A 146 -36.16 -19.94 -16.43
C MET A 146 -36.45 -20.83 -17.63
N ASN A 147 -36.61 -20.24 -18.83
CA ASN A 147 -36.79 -20.97 -20.10
C ASN A 147 -35.45 -21.35 -20.75
N LYS A 148 -34.34 -21.24 -20.03
CA LYS A 148 -32.98 -21.60 -20.46
C LYS A 148 -32.47 -20.79 -21.67
N GLN A 149 -33.02 -19.60 -21.91
CA GLN A 149 -32.50 -18.66 -22.91
C GLN A 149 -31.44 -17.77 -22.22
N ILE A 150 -30.34 -17.43 -22.92
CA ILE A 150 -29.35 -16.49 -22.43
C ILE A 150 -30.04 -15.16 -22.14
N PHE A 151 -29.99 -14.73 -20.87
CA PHE A 151 -30.45 -13.43 -20.45
C PHE A 151 -29.36 -12.38 -20.65
N GLN A 152 -28.17 -12.65 -20.12
CA GLN A 152 -27.00 -11.78 -20.20
C GLN A 152 -25.72 -12.53 -19.86
N ASP A 153 -24.59 -12.08 -20.39
CA ASP A 153 -23.28 -12.49 -19.97
C ASP A 153 -22.66 -11.46 -19.02
N TYR A 154 -21.83 -11.96 -18.14
CA TYR A 154 -21.10 -11.16 -17.15
C TYR A 154 -19.63 -11.57 -17.14
N GLY A 155 -18.73 -10.59 -17.08
CA GLY A 155 -17.30 -10.82 -17.04
C GLY A 155 -16.80 -11.49 -15.75
N SER A 156 -17.64 -11.57 -14.72
CA SER A 156 -17.31 -12.29 -13.49
C SER A 156 -18.56 -12.68 -12.69
N VAL A 157 -18.40 -13.72 -11.85
CA VAL A 157 -19.39 -14.11 -10.82
C VAL A 157 -19.76 -12.92 -9.92
N GLY A 158 -18.79 -12.08 -9.58
CA GLY A 158 -19.00 -10.90 -8.72
C GLY A 158 -19.86 -9.82 -9.39
N GLU A 159 -19.71 -9.62 -10.69
CA GLU A 159 -20.50 -8.70 -11.48
C GLU A 159 -21.95 -9.18 -11.58
N ALA A 160 -22.17 -10.43 -11.97
CA ALA A 160 -23.48 -11.05 -12.00
C ALA A 160 -24.21 -10.97 -10.66
N ALA A 161 -23.51 -11.25 -9.58
CA ALA A 161 -24.07 -11.19 -8.22
C ALA A 161 -24.59 -9.79 -7.84
N ARG A 162 -23.86 -8.74 -8.20
CA ARG A 162 -24.27 -7.35 -7.96
C ARG A 162 -25.44 -6.93 -8.86
N ALA A 163 -25.35 -7.26 -10.16
CA ALA A 163 -26.37 -6.86 -11.14
C ALA A 163 -27.73 -7.49 -10.85
N LEU A 164 -27.74 -8.76 -10.50
CA LEU A 164 -28.98 -9.55 -10.29
C LEU A 164 -29.40 -9.63 -8.81
N LYS A 165 -28.67 -8.96 -7.91
CA LYS A 165 -28.93 -8.95 -6.46
C LYS A 165 -28.99 -10.37 -5.84
N VAL A 166 -28.13 -11.26 -6.31
CA VAL A 166 -27.96 -12.62 -5.81
C VAL A 166 -26.60 -12.79 -5.12
N THR A 167 -26.45 -13.82 -4.29
CA THR A 167 -25.15 -14.09 -3.66
C THR A 167 -24.19 -14.78 -4.61
N LYS A 168 -22.89 -14.53 -4.49
CA LYS A 168 -21.84 -15.25 -5.23
C LYS A 168 -21.96 -16.75 -5.05
N THR A 169 -22.25 -17.20 -3.83
CA THR A 169 -22.44 -18.63 -3.51
C THR A 169 -23.57 -19.27 -4.30
N THR A 170 -24.68 -18.55 -4.52
CA THR A 170 -25.80 -19.03 -5.35
C THR A 170 -25.34 -19.27 -6.79
N ILE A 171 -24.58 -18.36 -7.36
CA ILE A 171 -24.05 -18.47 -8.73
C ILE A 171 -23.07 -19.63 -8.83
N LEU A 172 -22.08 -19.71 -7.92
CA LEU A 172 -21.06 -20.75 -7.92
C LEU A 172 -21.65 -22.17 -7.74
N ASN A 173 -22.63 -22.31 -6.85
CA ASN A 173 -23.31 -23.60 -6.67
C ASN A 173 -24.02 -24.09 -7.92
N GLN A 174 -24.59 -23.18 -8.69
CA GLN A 174 -25.23 -23.54 -9.97
C GLN A 174 -24.21 -23.84 -11.07
N CYS A 175 -23.16 -23.02 -11.18
CA CYS A 175 -22.08 -23.25 -12.14
C CYS A 175 -21.34 -24.57 -11.88
N ASN A 176 -21.21 -24.97 -10.63
CA ASN A 176 -20.58 -26.25 -10.24
C ASN A 176 -21.57 -27.43 -10.20
N HIS A 177 -22.75 -27.30 -10.76
CA HIS A 177 -23.80 -28.32 -10.79
C HIS A 177 -24.22 -28.87 -9.41
N ASN A 178 -24.01 -28.09 -8.35
CA ASN A 178 -24.35 -28.48 -6.97
C ASN A 178 -25.86 -28.32 -6.65
N VAL A 179 -26.62 -27.76 -7.57
CA VAL A 179 -28.07 -27.52 -7.40
C VAL A 179 -28.85 -28.33 -8.42
N LYS A 180 -29.65 -29.28 -7.92
CA LYS A 180 -30.50 -30.17 -8.74
C LYS A 180 -31.94 -29.66 -8.95
N THR A 181 -32.31 -28.56 -8.30
CA THR A 181 -33.68 -27.99 -8.35
C THR A 181 -33.69 -26.62 -9.00
N HIS A 182 -34.89 -26.17 -9.42
CA HIS A 182 -35.08 -24.84 -9.98
C HIS A 182 -34.55 -23.75 -9.03
N PRO A 183 -33.75 -22.80 -9.56
CA PRO A 183 -33.17 -21.77 -8.73
C PRO A 183 -34.23 -20.80 -8.25
N ARG A 184 -34.28 -20.59 -6.91
CA ARG A 184 -35.20 -19.62 -6.28
C ARG A 184 -34.94 -18.17 -6.68
N CYS A 185 -33.77 -17.88 -7.26
CA CYS A 185 -33.37 -16.53 -7.69
C CYS A 185 -33.93 -16.12 -9.06
N GLY A 186 -34.65 -17.01 -9.76
CA GLY A 186 -35.23 -16.71 -11.10
C GLY A 186 -34.25 -16.80 -12.28
N TYR A 187 -33.00 -17.18 -12.00
CA TYR A 187 -31.97 -17.33 -13.05
C TYR A 187 -31.19 -18.62 -12.86
N TYR A 188 -30.76 -19.21 -14.02
CA TYR A 188 -29.72 -20.22 -14.05
C TYR A 188 -28.39 -19.58 -14.39
N PHE A 189 -27.28 -20.15 -13.91
CA PHE A 189 -25.92 -19.69 -14.19
C PHE A 189 -25.04 -20.83 -14.66
N ARG A 190 -24.18 -20.54 -15.66
CA ARG A 190 -23.14 -21.43 -16.14
C ARG A 190 -21.86 -20.66 -16.39
N TYR A 191 -20.73 -21.32 -16.20
CA TYR A 191 -19.47 -20.74 -16.67
C TYR A 191 -19.52 -20.57 -18.19
N LYS A 192 -19.05 -19.41 -18.66
CA LYS A 192 -19.10 -19.09 -20.09
C LYS A 192 -18.33 -20.11 -20.91
N GLU A 193 -17.09 -20.45 -20.46
CA GLU A 193 -16.23 -21.42 -21.12
C GLU A 193 -16.88 -22.81 -21.24
N GLU A 194 -17.59 -23.26 -20.19
CA GLU A 194 -18.27 -24.54 -20.18
C GLU A 194 -19.48 -24.56 -21.13
N TYR A 195 -20.28 -23.50 -21.07
CA TYR A 195 -21.45 -23.36 -21.97
C TYR A 195 -21.05 -23.29 -23.42
N ASP A 196 -20.03 -22.53 -23.77
CA ASP A 196 -19.57 -22.36 -25.16
C ASP A 196 -19.03 -23.69 -25.73
N LYS A 197 -18.55 -24.62 -24.88
CA LYS A 197 -18.07 -25.95 -25.27
C LYS A 197 -19.20 -27.01 -25.33
N LEU A 198 -20.11 -27.00 -24.38
CA LEU A 198 -21.04 -28.11 -24.13
C LEU A 198 -22.52 -27.75 -24.31
N GLY A 199 -22.86 -26.49 -24.47
CA GLY A 199 -24.23 -25.99 -24.40
C GLY A 199 -24.80 -26.00 -22.98
N PHE A 200 -26.13 -25.90 -22.85
CA PHE A 200 -26.81 -25.87 -21.55
C PHE A 200 -26.95 -27.30 -21.01
N VAL A 201 -26.06 -27.66 -20.06
CA VAL A 201 -26.15 -28.92 -19.31
C VAL A 201 -26.78 -28.63 -17.94
N LEU A 202 -27.76 -29.47 -17.55
CA LEU A 202 -28.42 -29.40 -16.23
C LEU A 202 -27.56 -30.08 -15.14
#